data_c54d627c308e69d8a0f76d44a0f8e4d2
#
_entry.id   c54d627c308e69d8a0f76d44a0f8e4d2
#
_cell.length_a   1.000
_cell.length_b   1.000
_cell.length_c   1.000
_cell.angle_alpha   90.00
_cell.angle_beta   90.00
_cell.angle_gamma   90.00
#
_symmetry.space_group_name_H-M   'P 1'
#
loop_
_entity.id
_entity.type
_entity.pdbx_description
1 polymer ?
#
loop_
_entity_poly.entity_id
_entity_poly.type
_entity_poly.pdbx_seq_one_letter_code
_entity_poly.pdbx_strand_id
1 'polypeptide(L)'
;MSDRYAQLTKLPVAGTLTKRIGLPQPVTLERGSSTIDGRVLLGGSGRLAGAAARVLAQLGADSATALDDPVRSLAADAGLDAAVFNPEAPADRRFKALVFDASGIASSAQLVELQRFFHPTVRRVLPSGRVVVLGGLADSVAQRALEGFTRSLGKEIGRGATVQLVRVSPGAEDQLDSTVRFLLSPRSAYVSGQVVTITPSERHPAVDWQRPLAGRLALVTGAARGIGASIADVLERDGAEVVRLDVAGADIELDITAADAPETLARHFKDGLDLIVHNAGVTKDRTLAKMPEDRWQSPMEVNLIAPERITDALLPLLREDGRIVCVSSMSGIAGNAGQTNYATSKAGIIGLVETLAPKLERGITINAVAPGFIETQMTASMPIGVREAGRRMNSLRQGGLPVDVAETIAWFASPASAGVNGNVVRVCGQSLLGA
;
A
#
# COMPACT_ATOMS: atom_id res chain seq x y z
N MET A 1 5.93 21.61 0.00
CA MET A 1 5.09 22.79 -0.38
C MET A 1 3.64 22.45 -0.14
N SER A 2 2.85 23.37 0.44
CA SER A 2 1.43 23.13 0.68
C SER A 2 0.61 23.18 -0.62
N ASP A 3 -0.41 22.32 -0.74
CA ASP A 3 -1.39 22.37 -1.82
C ASP A 3 -2.30 23.60 -1.63
N ARG A 4 -1.92 24.73 -2.29
CA ARG A 4 -2.66 25.99 -2.19
C ARG A 4 -4.09 25.89 -2.64
N TYR A 5 -4.37 25.06 -3.65
CA TYR A 5 -5.73 24.83 -4.11
C TYR A 5 -6.57 24.10 -3.04
N ALA A 6 -6.02 23.06 -2.43
CA ALA A 6 -6.69 22.37 -1.31
C ALA A 6 -6.93 23.29 -0.11
N GLN A 7 -6.05 24.27 0.14
CA GLN A 7 -6.29 25.31 1.14
C GLN A 7 -7.42 26.27 0.72
N LEU A 8 -7.42 26.70 -0.53
CA LEU A 8 -8.46 27.58 -1.09
C LEU A 8 -9.86 26.97 -0.97
N THR A 9 -9.99 25.66 -1.31
CA THR A 9 -11.30 24.97 -1.26
C THR A 9 -11.85 24.80 0.15
N LYS A 10 -11.02 24.99 1.21
CA LYS A 10 -11.48 25.00 2.62
C LYS A 10 -12.09 26.33 3.05
N LEU A 11 -11.88 27.40 2.30
CA LEU A 11 -12.50 28.71 2.58
C LEU A 11 -13.99 28.67 2.18
N PRO A 12 -14.93 29.16 3.03
CA PRO A 12 -16.37 29.01 2.82
C PRO A 12 -16.84 29.49 1.44
N VAL A 13 -16.42 30.67 1.02
CA VAL A 13 -16.82 31.28 -0.26
C VAL A 13 -16.17 30.56 -1.44
N ALA A 14 -14.86 30.36 -1.39
CA ALA A 14 -14.10 29.72 -2.46
C ALA A 14 -14.49 28.24 -2.62
N GLY A 15 -14.69 27.52 -1.52
CA GLY A 15 -15.15 26.13 -1.52
C GLY A 15 -16.54 25.98 -2.14
N THR A 16 -17.47 26.90 -1.85
CA THR A 16 -18.81 26.91 -2.45
C THR A 16 -18.73 27.19 -3.96
N LEU A 17 -17.91 28.15 -4.36
CA LEU A 17 -17.74 28.50 -5.79
C LEU A 17 -17.11 27.35 -6.56
N THR A 18 -16.00 26.79 -6.08
CA THR A 18 -15.30 25.65 -6.73
C THR A 18 -16.19 24.43 -6.84
N LYS A 19 -17.03 24.16 -5.84
CA LYS A 19 -18.02 23.07 -5.88
C LYS A 19 -19.09 23.32 -6.95
N ARG A 20 -19.59 24.55 -7.07
CA ARG A 20 -20.64 24.91 -8.07
C ARG A 20 -20.16 24.75 -9.51
N ILE A 21 -18.89 25.03 -9.78
CA ILE A 21 -18.30 24.90 -11.12
C ILE A 21 -17.67 23.53 -11.35
N GLY A 22 -17.91 22.55 -10.47
CA GLY A 22 -17.50 21.16 -10.66
C GLY A 22 -16.01 20.88 -10.44
N LEU A 23 -15.28 21.81 -9.82
CA LEU A 23 -13.85 21.60 -9.55
C LEU A 23 -13.62 20.59 -8.42
N PRO A 24 -12.50 19.87 -8.46
CA PRO A 24 -12.14 18.87 -7.44
C PRO A 24 -12.20 19.42 -6.02
N GLN A 25 -12.74 18.64 -5.09
CA GLN A 25 -12.81 18.99 -3.67
C GLN A 25 -11.92 18.03 -2.86
N PRO A 26 -10.61 18.32 -2.71
CA PRO A 26 -9.73 17.48 -1.93
C PRO A 26 -10.09 17.58 -0.44
N VAL A 27 -10.20 16.43 0.22
CA VAL A 27 -10.47 16.34 1.66
C VAL A 27 -9.17 16.15 2.43
N THR A 28 -9.15 16.53 3.71
CA THR A 28 -8.02 16.20 4.57
C THR A 28 -8.05 14.71 4.88
N LEU A 29 -7.01 13.98 4.46
CA LEU A 29 -6.87 12.56 4.77
C LEU A 29 -6.37 12.38 6.21
N GLU A 30 -6.97 11.44 6.91
CA GLU A 30 -6.45 10.99 8.20
C GLU A 30 -5.23 10.11 7.99
N ARG A 31 -4.14 10.38 8.72
CA ARG A 31 -2.84 9.69 8.61
C ARG A 31 -2.26 9.38 9.99
N GLY A 32 -1.30 8.48 10.04
CA GLY A 32 -0.39 8.28 11.17
C GLY A 32 -0.87 7.35 12.28
N SER A 33 -2.17 7.21 12.52
CA SER A 33 -2.67 6.28 13.54
C SER A 33 -2.63 4.83 13.04
N SER A 34 -2.27 3.90 13.93
CA SER A 34 -2.37 2.46 13.70
C SER A 34 -3.73 1.87 14.08
N THR A 35 -4.59 2.67 14.73
CA THR A 35 -5.92 2.25 15.20
C THR A 35 -7.01 2.79 14.31
N ILE A 36 -8.12 2.05 14.24
CA ILE A 36 -9.33 2.51 13.60
C ILE A 36 -10.22 3.21 14.65
N ASP A 37 -10.61 4.46 14.38
CA ASP A 37 -11.49 5.23 15.25
C ASP A 37 -12.91 5.25 14.67
N GLY A 38 -13.75 4.35 15.13
CA GLY A 38 -15.15 4.22 14.75
C GLY A 38 -15.55 2.80 14.33
N ARG A 39 -16.85 2.65 14.09
CA ARG A 39 -17.49 1.35 13.90
C ARG A 39 -17.12 0.69 12.57
N VAL A 40 -16.84 -0.62 12.61
CA VAL A 40 -16.61 -1.50 11.47
C VAL A 40 -17.86 -2.35 11.23
N LEU A 41 -18.36 -2.37 9.99
CA LEU A 41 -19.38 -3.33 9.59
C LEU A 41 -18.71 -4.53 8.90
N LEU A 42 -18.92 -5.71 9.45
CA LEU A 42 -18.48 -6.98 8.86
C LEU A 42 -19.68 -7.67 8.20
N GLY A 43 -19.52 -8.16 6.97
CA GLY A 43 -20.52 -8.89 6.22
C GLY A 43 -19.93 -9.93 5.30
N GLY A 44 -20.81 -10.75 4.68
CA GLY A 44 -20.42 -11.87 3.83
C GLY A 44 -20.16 -13.15 4.63
N SER A 45 -20.21 -14.29 3.97
CA SER A 45 -20.20 -15.61 4.63
C SER A 45 -19.24 -16.61 4.02
N GLY A 46 -18.16 -16.13 3.44
CA GLY A 46 -17.12 -16.99 2.89
C GLY A 46 -16.19 -17.55 3.98
N ARG A 47 -15.15 -18.27 3.55
CA ARG A 47 -14.18 -18.91 4.44
C ARG A 47 -13.31 -17.91 5.24
N LEU A 48 -13.29 -16.63 4.86
CA LEU A 48 -12.46 -15.59 5.46
C LEU A 48 -13.18 -14.82 6.57
N ALA A 49 -14.50 -14.95 6.69
CA ALA A 49 -15.30 -14.19 7.65
C ALA A 49 -14.86 -14.42 9.11
N GLY A 50 -14.62 -15.67 9.51
CA GLY A 50 -14.13 -15.99 10.86
C GLY A 50 -12.72 -15.45 11.13
N ALA A 51 -11.82 -15.50 10.16
CA ALA A 51 -10.48 -14.92 10.28
C ALA A 51 -10.54 -13.38 10.40
N ALA A 52 -11.35 -12.73 9.58
CA ALA A 52 -11.58 -11.29 9.67
C ALA A 52 -12.18 -10.89 11.04
N ALA A 53 -13.15 -11.65 11.54
CA ALA A 53 -13.73 -11.42 12.85
C ALA A 53 -12.69 -11.54 13.98
N ARG A 54 -11.80 -12.53 13.93
CA ARG A 54 -10.69 -12.65 14.91
C ARG A 54 -9.78 -11.42 14.89
N VAL A 55 -9.41 -10.93 13.69
CA VAL A 55 -8.59 -9.72 13.59
C VAL A 55 -9.31 -8.51 14.19
N LEU A 56 -10.60 -8.33 13.92
CA LEU A 56 -11.39 -7.23 14.48
C LEU A 56 -11.51 -7.33 16.01
N ALA A 57 -11.69 -8.54 16.55
CA ALA A 57 -11.72 -8.79 17.99
C ALA A 57 -10.37 -8.44 18.64
N GLN A 58 -9.26 -8.86 18.07
CA GLN A 58 -7.91 -8.53 18.54
C GLN A 58 -7.57 -7.04 18.44
N LEU A 59 -8.15 -6.33 17.47
CA LEU A 59 -8.06 -4.87 17.37
C LEU A 59 -8.89 -4.14 18.42
N GLY A 60 -9.81 -4.82 19.13
CA GLY A 60 -10.81 -4.20 19.98
C GLY A 60 -11.74 -3.26 19.20
N ALA A 61 -11.99 -3.56 17.91
CA ALA A 61 -12.76 -2.70 17.04
C ALA A 61 -14.24 -2.70 17.42
N ASP A 62 -14.84 -1.49 17.57
CA ASP A 62 -16.30 -1.37 17.64
C ASP A 62 -16.91 -1.92 16.35
N SER A 63 -17.59 -3.06 16.44
CA SER A 63 -18.01 -3.84 15.28
C SER A 63 -19.52 -4.01 15.23
N ALA A 64 -20.04 -4.21 14.01
CA ALA A 64 -21.44 -4.54 13.76
C ALA A 64 -21.55 -5.61 12.68
N THR A 65 -22.65 -6.38 12.70
CA THR A 65 -23.06 -7.31 11.63
C THR A 65 -24.55 -7.10 11.36
N ALA A 66 -25.01 -7.38 10.13
CA ALA A 66 -26.43 -7.37 9.83
C ALA A 66 -27.15 -8.51 10.58
N LEU A 67 -28.43 -8.31 10.93
CA LEU A 67 -29.19 -9.25 11.75
C LEU A 67 -29.29 -10.65 11.09
N ASP A 68 -29.58 -10.66 9.80
CA ASP A 68 -29.80 -11.89 9.03
C ASP A 68 -28.53 -12.33 8.25
N ASP A 69 -27.37 -11.74 8.55
CA ASP A 69 -26.12 -12.11 7.87
C ASP A 69 -25.49 -13.34 8.58
N PRO A 70 -25.20 -14.42 7.85
CA PRO A 70 -24.53 -15.61 8.40
C PRO A 70 -23.22 -15.32 9.11
N VAL A 71 -22.54 -14.21 8.77
CA VAL A 71 -21.31 -13.78 9.42
C VAL A 71 -21.48 -13.54 10.92
N ARG A 72 -22.72 -13.32 11.39
CA ARG A 72 -23.00 -13.02 12.79
C ARG A 72 -22.61 -14.17 13.73
N SER A 73 -22.94 -15.41 13.37
CA SER A 73 -22.51 -16.57 14.16
C SER A 73 -21.00 -16.74 14.10
N LEU A 74 -20.39 -16.62 12.92
CA LEU A 74 -18.95 -16.72 12.75
C LEU A 74 -18.19 -15.63 13.55
N ALA A 75 -18.76 -14.43 13.65
CA ALA A 75 -18.20 -13.35 14.45
C ALA A 75 -18.26 -13.68 15.95
N ALA A 76 -19.38 -14.21 16.44
CA ALA A 76 -19.53 -14.61 17.83
C ALA A 76 -18.56 -15.77 18.18
N ASP A 77 -18.46 -16.78 17.32
CA ASP A 77 -17.55 -17.92 17.49
C ASP A 77 -16.06 -17.47 17.52
N ALA A 78 -15.76 -16.40 16.80
CA ALA A 78 -14.43 -15.76 16.80
C ALA A 78 -14.18 -14.83 18.00
N GLY A 79 -15.13 -14.69 18.91
CA GLY A 79 -15.05 -13.81 20.08
C GLY A 79 -15.26 -12.32 19.80
N LEU A 80 -15.83 -11.98 18.65
CA LEU A 80 -16.17 -10.60 18.29
C LEU A 80 -17.54 -10.21 18.85
N ASP A 81 -17.56 -9.27 19.80
CA ASP A 81 -18.81 -8.66 20.27
C ASP A 81 -19.30 -7.63 19.24
N ALA A 82 -20.20 -8.07 18.36
CA ALA A 82 -20.70 -7.26 17.25
C ALA A 82 -22.14 -6.79 17.51
N ALA A 83 -22.35 -5.47 17.46
CA ALA A 83 -23.69 -4.88 17.51
C ALA A 83 -24.53 -5.29 16.28
N VAL A 84 -25.85 -5.25 16.43
CA VAL A 84 -26.77 -5.51 15.31
C VAL A 84 -26.89 -4.26 14.43
N PHE A 85 -26.68 -4.44 13.14
CA PHE A 85 -26.98 -3.46 12.11
C PHE A 85 -28.28 -3.81 11.41
N ASN A 86 -29.22 -2.88 11.41
CA ASN A 86 -30.43 -2.95 10.59
C ASN A 86 -30.30 -1.95 9.43
N PRO A 87 -30.28 -2.39 8.16
CA PRO A 87 -30.20 -1.52 6.99
C PRO A 87 -31.39 -0.57 6.85
N GLU A 88 -32.56 -0.94 7.39
CA GLU A 88 -33.79 -0.13 7.38
C GLU A 88 -33.82 0.95 8.47
N ALA A 89 -32.92 0.86 9.46
CA ALA A 89 -32.81 1.86 10.52
C ALA A 89 -32.42 3.26 9.98
N PRO A 90 -32.77 4.35 10.67
CA PRO A 90 -32.39 5.70 10.29
C PRO A 90 -30.89 5.83 9.97
N ALA A 91 -30.56 6.76 9.06
CA ALA A 91 -29.20 6.92 8.49
C ALA A 91 -28.16 7.51 9.47
N ASP A 92 -28.45 7.60 10.75
CA ASP A 92 -27.57 8.09 11.82
C ASP A 92 -26.43 7.12 12.15
N ARG A 93 -26.60 5.83 11.88
CA ARG A 93 -25.54 4.82 12.06
C ARG A 93 -24.55 4.87 10.91
N ARG A 94 -23.33 5.32 11.20
CA ARG A 94 -22.24 5.48 10.24
C ARG A 94 -21.10 4.54 10.59
N PHE A 95 -20.33 4.16 9.55
CA PHE A 95 -19.22 3.22 9.66
C PHE A 95 -17.90 3.87 9.29
N LYS A 96 -16.87 3.62 10.08
CA LYS A 96 -15.50 3.97 9.72
C LYS A 96 -14.94 2.99 8.70
N ALA A 97 -15.35 1.72 8.78
CA ALA A 97 -14.96 0.74 7.77
C ALA A 97 -16.09 -0.24 7.43
N LEU A 98 -15.99 -0.79 6.22
CA LEU A 98 -16.74 -1.95 5.76
C LEU A 98 -15.74 -3.05 5.44
N VAL A 99 -15.97 -4.25 5.96
CA VAL A 99 -15.23 -5.47 5.63
C VAL A 99 -16.24 -6.47 5.08
N PHE A 100 -16.02 -6.96 3.86
CA PHE A 100 -16.94 -7.89 3.23
C PHE A 100 -16.19 -9.13 2.73
N ASP A 101 -16.57 -10.30 3.24
CA ASP A 101 -16.04 -11.56 2.77
C ASP A 101 -16.80 -12.05 1.52
N ALA A 102 -16.18 -11.84 0.37
CA ALA A 102 -16.62 -12.28 -0.94
C ALA A 102 -16.01 -13.62 -1.38
N SER A 103 -15.25 -14.30 -0.51
CA SER A 103 -14.58 -15.56 -0.86
C SER A 103 -15.58 -16.71 -1.11
N GLY A 104 -16.82 -16.58 -0.60
CA GLY A 104 -17.91 -17.49 -0.86
C GLY A 104 -18.63 -17.29 -2.21
N ILE A 105 -18.34 -16.22 -2.94
CA ILE A 105 -18.93 -15.95 -4.26
C ILE A 105 -18.29 -16.89 -5.29
N ALA A 106 -18.96 -17.98 -5.60
CA ALA A 106 -18.47 -19.03 -6.50
C ALA A 106 -18.92 -18.85 -7.96
N SER A 107 -20.01 -18.10 -8.20
CA SER A 107 -20.59 -17.94 -9.54
C SER A 107 -20.91 -16.48 -9.85
N SER A 108 -21.00 -16.14 -11.14
CA SER A 108 -21.37 -14.79 -11.58
C SER A 108 -22.77 -14.36 -11.09
N ALA A 109 -23.69 -15.29 -10.91
CA ALA A 109 -25.02 -15.01 -10.37
C ALA A 109 -24.97 -14.52 -8.91
N GLN A 110 -24.01 -15.00 -8.13
CA GLN A 110 -23.81 -14.60 -6.73
C GLN A 110 -23.15 -13.23 -6.58
N LEU A 111 -22.62 -12.60 -7.64
CA LEU A 111 -22.09 -11.24 -7.59
C LEU A 111 -23.13 -10.20 -7.12
N VAL A 112 -24.41 -10.53 -7.17
CA VAL A 112 -25.49 -9.71 -6.59
C VAL A 112 -25.33 -9.49 -5.07
N GLU A 113 -24.60 -10.36 -4.37
CA GLU A 113 -24.32 -10.22 -2.93
C GLU A 113 -23.51 -8.96 -2.64
N LEU A 114 -22.61 -8.57 -3.55
CA LEU A 114 -21.90 -7.29 -3.46
C LEU A 114 -22.89 -6.11 -3.43
N GLN A 115 -23.86 -6.12 -4.34
CA GLN A 115 -24.88 -5.06 -4.40
C GLN A 115 -25.74 -5.06 -3.13
N ARG A 116 -26.18 -6.22 -2.66
CA ARG A 116 -27.00 -6.34 -1.45
C ARG A 116 -26.33 -5.78 -0.21
N PHE A 117 -25.01 -6.01 -0.05
CA PHE A 117 -24.27 -5.50 1.08
C PHE A 117 -23.90 -4.03 0.92
N PHE A 118 -23.34 -3.62 -0.22
CA PHE A 118 -22.80 -2.28 -0.39
C PHE A 118 -23.86 -1.22 -0.69
N HIS A 119 -24.95 -1.54 -1.34
CA HIS A 119 -26.01 -0.59 -1.66
C HIS A 119 -26.60 0.14 -0.44
N PRO A 120 -26.98 -0.53 0.65
CA PRO A 120 -27.50 0.15 1.85
C PRO A 120 -26.40 0.76 2.74
N THR A 121 -25.12 0.43 2.54
CA THR A 121 -24.04 0.74 3.49
C THR A 121 -23.04 1.78 2.98
N VAL A 122 -22.78 1.84 1.67
CA VAL A 122 -21.69 2.70 1.11
C VAL A 122 -21.86 4.18 1.43
N ARG A 123 -23.09 4.70 1.45
CA ARG A 123 -23.36 6.10 1.81
C ARG A 123 -23.19 6.40 3.30
N ARG A 124 -23.13 5.35 4.13
CA ARG A 124 -22.94 5.46 5.60
C ARG A 124 -21.46 5.44 5.99
N VAL A 125 -20.55 5.26 5.03
CA VAL A 125 -19.09 5.32 5.28
C VAL A 125 -18.70 6.76 5.63
N LEU A 126 -17.98 6.93 6.71
CA LEU A 126 -17.44 8.22 7.19
C LEU A 126 -16.35 8.75 6.25
N PRO A 127 -16.04 10.07 6.28
CA PRO A 127 -14.85 10.59 5.62
C PRO A 127 -13.58 9.83 6.05
N SER A 128 -12.64 9.69 5.12
CA SER A 128 -11.44 8.85 5.31
C SER A 128 -11.74 7.43 5.78
N GLY A 129 -12.90 6.88 5.41
CA GLY A 129 -13.30 5.51 5.75
C GLY A 129 -12.55 4.46 4.93
N ARG A 130 -12.66 3.21 5.34
CA ARG A 130 -11.96 2.07 4.73
C ARG A 130 -12.94 1.01 4.26
N VAL A 131 -12.74 0.49 3.07
CA VAL A 131 -13.49 -0.65 2.55
C VAL A 131 -12.49 -1.74 2.18
N VAL A 132 -12.66 -2.91 2.75
CA VAL A 132 -11.85 -4.09 2.46
C VAL A 132 -12.77 -5.19 1.96
N VAL A 133 -12.57 -5.61 0.73
CA VAL A 133 -13.19 -6.79 0.14
C VAL A 133 -12.20 -7.95 0.28
N LEU A 134 -12.63 -9.03 0.91
CA LEU A 134 -11.84 -10.25 1.05
C LEU A 134 -12.30 -11.24 -0.03
N GLY A 135 -11.39 -11.75 -0.84
CA GLY A 135 -11.70 -12.68 -1.92
C GLY A 135 -10.76 -13.88 -1.94
N GLY A 136 -11.11 -14.87 -2.73
CA GLY A 136 -10.22 -15.96 -3.13
C GLY A 136 -9.23 -15.52 -4.24
N LEU A 137 -8.43 -16.45 -4.73
CA LEU A 137 -7.61 -16.22 -5.92
C LEU A 137 -8.48 -15.92 -7.16
N ALA A 138 -7.90 -15.26 -8.16
CA ALA A 138 -8.62 -14.95 -9.40
C ALA A 138 -8.72 -16.16 -10.37
N ASP A 139 -9.00 -17.31 -9.82
CA ASP A 139 -9.10 -18.59 -10.51
C ASP A 139 -10.50 -18.88 -11.09
N SER A 140 -11.48 -18.03 -10.77
CA SER A 140 -12.83 -18.07 -11.32
C SER A 140 -13.27 -16.71 -11.88
N VAL A 141 -14.26 -16.73 -12.77
CA VAL A 141 -14.85 -15.53 -13.36
C VAL A 141 -15.38 -14.59 -12.26
N ALA A 142 -16.06 -15.16 -11.26
CA ALA A 142 -16.65 -14.41 -10.16
C ALA A 142 -15.56 -13.74 -9.29
N GLN A 143 -14.53 -14.46 -8.90
CA GLN A 143 -13.43 -13.92 -8.09
C GLN A 143 -12.62 -12.88 -8.88
N ARG A 144 -12.44 -13.09 -10.20
CA ARG A 144 -11.79 -12.08 -11.05
C ARG A 144 -12.59 -10.78 -11.15
N ALA A 145 -13.94 -10.86 -11.14
CA ALA A 145 -14.84 -9.71 -11.24
C ALA A 145 -14.73 -8.76 -10.02
N LEU A 146 -14.29 -9.24 -8.86
CA LEU A 146 -14.10 -8.43 -7.64
C LEU A 146 -13.15 -7.25 -7.85
N GLU A 147 -12.17 -7.37 -8.75
CA GLU A 147 -11.28 -6.24 -9.06
C GLU A 147 -12.02 -5.08 -9.71
N GLY A 148 -12.89 -5.38 -10.67
CA GLY A 148 -13.72 -4.35 -11.33
C GLY A 148 -14.60 -3.63 -10.33
N PHE A 149 -15.25 -4.38 -9.44
CA PHE A 149 -16.04 -3.83 -8.35
C PHE A 149 -15.21 -2.93 -7.43
N THR A 150 -14.08 -3.43 -6.92
CA THR A 150 -13.19 -2.70 -6.00
C THR A 150 -12.70 -1.39 -6.60
N ARG A 151 -12.23 -1.44 -7.86
CA ARG A 151 -11.72 -0.25 -8.57
C ARG A 151 -12.81 0.77 -8.85
N SER A 152 -14.02 0.34 -9.23
CA SER A 152 -15.15 1.23 -9.46
C SER A 152 -15.62 1.89 -8.16
N LEU A 153 -15.83 1.09 -7.12
CA LEU A 153 -16.25 1.61 -5.82
C LEU A 153 -15.24 2.61 -5.25
N GLY A 154 -13.93 2.35 -5.41
CA GLY A 154 -12.88 3.28 -4.97
C GLY A 154 -12.93 4.64 -5.68
N LYS A 155 -13.43 4.70 -6.93
CA LYS A 155 -13.65 5.95 -7.67
C LYS A 155 -14.95 6.66 -7.26
N GLU A 156 -15.96 5.92 -6.85
CA GLU A 156 -17.30 6.43 -6.52
C GLU A 156 -17.42 6.92 -5.07
N ILE A 157 -16.77 6.24 -4.11
CA ILE A 157 -17.01 6.44 -2.68
C ILE A 157 -16.67 7.85 -2.20
N GLY A 158 -15.62 8.47 -2.75
CA GLY A 158 -15.23 9.85 -2.44
C GLY A 158 -14.85 10.10 -0.97
N ARG A 159 -14.88 11.36 -0.56
CA ARG A 159 -14.65 11.83 0.82
C ARG A 159 -13.36 11.29 1.47
N GLY A 160 -12.32 10.99 0.67
CA GLY A 160 -11.06 10.44 1.14
C GLY A 160 -11.12 8.98 1.60
N ALA A 161 -12.23 8.30 1.37
CA ALA A 161 -12.35 6.87 1.66
C ALA A 161 -11.59 6.04 0.61
N THR A 162 -11.11 4.86 1.01
CA THR A 162 -10.33 3.95 0.16
C THR A 162 -10.98 2.58 0.10
N VAL A 163 -10.76 1.85 -1.00
CA VAL A 163 -11.34 0.54 -1.26
C VAL A 163 -10.24 -0.42 -1.73
N GLN A 164 -10.11 -1.57 -1.09
CA GLN A 164 -9.08 -2.57 -1.40
C GLN A 164 -9.69 -3.95 -1.62
N LEU A 165 -9.03 -4.77 -2.42
CA LEU A 165 -9.28 -6.20 -2.53
C LEU A 165 -8.10 -6.97 -1.93
N VAL A 166 -8.37 -7.85 -0.99
CA VAL A 166 -7.37 -8.79 -0.45
C VAL A 166 -7.74 -10.18 -0.93
N ARG A 167 -6.88 -10.76 -1.74
CA ARG A 167 -6.98 -12.14 -2.19
C ARG A 167 -6.22 -13.05 -1.24
N VAL A 168 -6.89 -14.03 -0.73
CA VAL A 168 -6.30 -14.97 0.23
C VAL A 168 -6.30 -16.37 -0.38
N SER A 169 -5.13 -16.96 -0.50
CA SER A 169 -4.99 -18.35 -0.91
C SER A 169 -5.63 -19.29 0.13
N PRO A 170 -6.16 -20.46 -0.25
CA PRO A 170 -6.53 -21.48 0.71
C PRO A 170 -5.35 -21.83 1.64
N GLY A 171 -5.60 -21.89 2.95
CA GLY A 171 -4.56 -22.14 3.96
C GLY A 171 -3.78 -20.91 4.39
N ALA A 172 -4.14 -19.70 3.92
CA ALA A 172 -3.52 -18.43 4.31
C ALA A 172 -4.44 -17.56 5.19
N GLU A 173 -5.50 -18.12 5.74
CA GLU A 173 -6.50 -17.40 6.54
C GLU A 173 -5.87 -16.72 7.77
N ASP A 174 -4.88 -17.37 8.38
CA ASP A 174 -4.18 -16.88 9.58
C ASP A 174 -3.13 -15.80 9.26
N GLN A 175 -2.87 -15.53 7.98
CA GLN A 175 -1.94 -14.48 7.52
C GLN A 175 -2.64 -13.12 7.28
N LEU A 176 -3.94 -13.01 7.57
CA LEU A 176 -4.75 -11.81 7.31
C LEU A 176 -4.40 -10.63 8.22
N ASP A 177 -3.89 -10.86 9.42
CA ASP A 177 -3.86 -9.88 10.51
C ASP A 177 -3.13 -8.59 10.12
N SER A 178 -1.87 -8.66 9.68
CA SER A 178 -1.08 -7.46 9.34
C SER A 178 -1.72 -6.64 8.22
N THR A 179 -2.23 -7.32 7.19
CA THR A 179 -2.85 -6.67 6.03
C THR A 179 -4.16 -5.97 6.39
N VAL A 180 -5.03 -6.63 7.14
CA VAL A 180 -6.31 -6.05 7.57
C VAL A 180 -6.07 -4.87 8.52
N ARG A 181 -5.15 -4.99 9.48
CA ARG A 181 -4.75 -3.88 10.37
C ARG A 181 -4.25 -2.69 9.58
N PHE A 182 -3.33 -2.90 8.63
CA PHE A 182 -2.82 -1.81 7.79
C PHE A 182 -3.93 -1.15 6.98
N LEU A 183 -4.73 -1.94 6.25
CA LEU A 183 -5.75 -1.43 5.34
C LEU A 183 -6.91 -0.73 6.06
N LEU A 184 -7.25 -1.15 7.27
CA LEU A 184 -8.28 -0.48 8.09
C LEU A 184 -7.75 0.79 8.79
N SER A 185 -6.45 0.91 8.98
CA SER A 185 -5.85 2.03 9.70
C SER A 185 -5.70 3.30 8.82
N PRO A 186 -5.55 4.49 9.43
CA PRO A 186 -5.15 5.71 8.75
C PRO A 186 -3.78 5.64 8.05
N ARG A 187 -2.91 4.67 8.38
CA ARG A 187 -1.61 4.46 7.72
C ARG A 187 -1.76 4.15 6.22
N SER A 188 -2.87 3.53 5.79
CA SER A 188 -3.16 3.23 4.38
C SER A 188 -3.85 4.37 3.62
N ALA A 189 -3.77 5.61 4.09
CA ALA A 189 -4.55 6.76 3.62
C ALA A 189 -4.49 7.03 2.11
N TYR A 190 -3.37 6.69 1.46
CA TYR A 190 -3.16 6.96 0.03
C TYR A 190 -3.11 5.69 -0.83
N VAL A 191 -3.43 4.54 -0.26
CA VAL A 191 -3.60 3.25 -0.95
C VAL A 191 -5.08 3.07 -1.27
N SER A 192 -5.47 2.96 -2.53
CA SER A 192 -6.85 2.71 -2.96
C SER A 192 -6.90 2.02 -4.31
N GLY A 193 -7.92 1.17 -4.53
CA GLY A 193 -8.13 0.41 -5.76
C GLY A 193 -7.08 -0.69 -5.98
N GLN A 194 -6.39 -1.13 -4.92
CA GLN A 194 -5.31 -2.10 -5.02
C GLN A 194 -5.80 -3.51 -4.74
N VAL A 195 -5.05 -4.47 -5.28
CA VAL A 195 -5.20 -5.90 -5.01
C VAL A 195 -3.96 -6.36 -4.27
N VAL A 196 -4.16 -6.96 -3.11
CA VAL A 196 -3.10 -7.59 -2.30
C VAL A 196 -3.34 -9.08 -2.29
N THR A 197 -2.33 -9.89 -2.58
CA THR A 197 -2.41 -11.34 -2.50
C THR A 197 -1.69 -11.83 -1.25
N ILE A 198 -2.35 -12.68 -0.48
CA ILE A 198 -1.80 -13.35 0.70
C ILE A 198 -1.70 -14.85 0.40
N THR A 199 -0.53 -15.40 0.61
CA THR A 199 -0.21 -16.81 0.41
C THR A 199 0.06 -17.50 1.76
N PRO A 200 -0.05 -18.83 1.84
CA PRO A 200 0.30 -19.56 3.04
C PRO A 200 1.75 -19.30 3.45
N SER A 201 1.96 -19.21 4.76
CA SER A 201 3.28 -19.14 5.39
C SER A 201 3.27 -19.96 6.67
N GLU A 202 4.34 -20.68 6.93
CA GLU A 202 4.54 -21.39 8.21
C GLU A 202 4.99 -20.45 9.33
N ARG A 203 5.25 -19.17 9.00
CA ARG A 203 5.75 -18.17 9.93
C ARG A 203 4.58 -17.41 10.56
N HIS A 204 4.51 -17.47 11.89
CA HIS A 204 3.52 -16.76 12.71
C HIS A 204 4.23 -16.03 13.86
N PRO A 205 5.05 -15.02 13.55
CA PRO A 205 5.81 -14.31 14.57
C PRO A 205 4.88 -13.53 15.50
N ALA A 206 5.16 -13.60 16.80
CA ALA A 206 4.55 -12.69 17.76
C ALA A 206 5.11 -11.27 17.52
N VAL A 207 4.23 -10.31 17.34
CA VAL A 207 4.58 -8.92 17.02
C VAL A 207 4.00 -7.97 18.06
N ASP A 208 4.83 -7.09 18.59
CA ASP A 208 4.34 -5.91 19.32
C ASP A 208 3.85 -4.88 18.30
N TRP A 209 2.53 -4.70 18.22
CA TRP A 209 1.92 -3.79 17.25
C TRP A 209 2.24 -2.31 17.49
N GLN A 210 2.80 -1.95 18.64
CA GLN A 210 3.28 -0.59 18.89
C GLN A 210 4.69 -0.38 18.31
N ARG A 211 5.51 -1.45 18.29
CA ARG A 211 6.87 -1.45 17.76
C ARG A 211 7.13 -2.69 16.91
N PRO A 212 6.42 -2.86 15.77
CA PRO A 212 6.42 -4.11 15.00
C PRO A 212 7.78 -4.48 14.40
N LEU A 213 8.73 -3.55 14.36
CA LEU A 213 10.09 -3.76 13.84
C LEU A 213 11.15 -3.75 14.95
N ALA A 214 10.76 -3.86 16.23
CA ALA A 214 11.72 -3.86 17.34
C ALA A 214 12.80 -4.94 17.17
N GLY A 215 14.07 -4.53 17.30
CA GLY A 215 15.23 -5.41 17.16
C GLY A 215 15.58 -5.80 15.72
N ARG A 216 14.97 -5.21 14.70
CA ARG A 216 15.32 -5.42 13.30
C ARG A 216 16.33 -4.39 12.82
N LEU A 217 17.35 -4.85 12.07
CA LEU A 217 18.35 -4.01 11.41
C LEU A 217 17.96 -3.82 9.94
N ALA A 218 17.82 -2.56 9.51
CA ALA A 218 17.36 -2.19 8.19
C ALA A 218 18.39 -1.36 7.43
N LEU A 219 18.60 -1.66 6.15
CA LEU A 219 19.29 -0.81 5.19
C LEU A 219 18.25 -0.06 4.34
N VAL A 220 18.37 1.27 4.25
CA VAL A 220 17.53 2.10 3.36
C VAL A 220 18.44 2.87 2.41
N THR A 221 18.32 2.62 1.10
CA THR A 221 19.08 3.36 0.08
C THR A 221 18.38 4.64 -0.36
N GLY A 222 19.13 5.70 -0.65
CA GLY A 222 18.58 7.02 -0.99
C GLY A 222 17.87 7.68 0.20
N ALA A 223 18.41 7.53 1.41
CA ALA A 223 17.74 7.84 2.67
C ALA A 223 18.01 9.25 3.23
N ALA A 224 18.86 10.05 2.60
CA ALA A 224 19.19 11.39 3.13
C ALA A 224 18.03 12.39 3.02
N ARG A 225 17.05 12.15 2.13
CA ARG A 225 15.95 13.10 1.89
C ARG A 225 14.70 12.43 1.27
N GLY A 226 13.61 13.20 1.21
CA GLY A 226 12.42 12.86 0.45
C GLY A 226 11.71 11.60 0.97
N ILE A 227 11.40 10.67 0.06
CA ILE A 227 10.72 9.42 0.39
C ILE A 227 11.64 8.55 1.27
N GLY A 228 12.93 8.44 0.94
CA GLY A 228 13.87 7.61 1.67
C GLY A 228 14.05 8.04 3.13
N ALA A 229 14.18 9.33 3.39
CA ALA A 229 14.22 9.83 4.77
C ALA A 229 12.93 9.51 5.53
N SER A 230 11.76 9.70 4.89
CA SER A 230 10.48 9.35 5.51
C SER A 230 10.33 7.85 5.77
N ILE A 231 10.91 6.99 4.91
CA ILE A 231 10.96 5.53 5.13
C ILE A 231 11.78 5.26 6.39
N ALA A 232 13.00 5.79 6.47
CA ALA A 232 13.86 5.59 7.63
C ALA A 232 13.18 6.05 8.93
N ASP A 233 12.58 7.26 8.94
CA ASP A 233 11.87 7.80 10.11
C ASP A 233 10.70 6.89 10.56
N VAL A 234 9.94 6.32 9.62
CA VAL A 234 8.81 5.42 9.93
C VAL A 234 9.30 4.07 10.45
N LEU A 235 10.35 3.51 9.87
CA LEU A 235 10.94 2.25 10.34
C LEU A 235 11.54 2.40 11.75
N GLU A 236 12.23 3.51 12.03
CA GLU A 236 12.75 3.86 13.37
C GLU A 236 11.61 4.04 14.39
N ARG A 237 10.55 4.77 14.02
CA ARG A 237 9.33 4.89 14.84
C ARG A 237 8.77 3.50 15.21
N ASP A 238 8.75 2.59 14.26
CA ASP A 238 8.23 1.24 14.42
C ASP A 238 9.24 0.28 15.10
N GLY A 239 10.43 0.79 15.47
CA GLY A 239 11.40 0.13 16.36
C GLY A 239 12.62 -0.48 15.69
N ALA A 240 12.79 -0.32 14.37
CA ALA A 240 13.99 -0.79 13.68
C ALA A 240 15.22 0.08 14.01
N GLU A 241 16.38 -0.54 13.98
CA GLU A 241 17.66 0.16 13.79
C GLU A 241 17.84 0.37 12.28
N VAL A 242 18.02 1.61 11.85
CA VAL A 242 18.08 1.95 10.42
C VAL A 242 19.45 2.48 10.05
N VAL A 243 20.10 1.83 9.11
CA VAL A 243 21.31 2.30 8.44
C VAL A 243 20.86 3.04 7.18
N ARG A 244 21.03 4.35 7.18
CA ARG A 244 20.72 5.23 6.05
C ARG A 244 21.89 5.24 5.08
N LEU A 245 21.64 4.99 3.80
CA LEU A 245 22.64 5.06 2.74
C LEU A 245 22.23 6.10 1.71
N ASP A 246 23.14 6.97 1.34
CA ASP A 246 23.00 7.92 0.22
C ASP A 246 24.40 8.31 -0.30
N VAL A 247 24.48 9.05 -1.39
CA VAL A 247 25.75 9.58 -1.93
C VAL A 247 26.37 10.64 -1.03
N ALA A 248 25.57 11.28 -0.17
CA ALA A 248 26.02 12.25 0.85
C ALA A 248 24.96 12.45 1.94
N GLY A 249 25.37 12.77 3.16
CA GLY A 249 24.48 13.13 4.27
C GLY A 249 23.72 11.94 4.86
N ALA A 250 24.32 10.76 4.91
CA ALA A 250 23.77 9.53 5.45
C ALA A 250 24.83 8.80 6.30
N ASP A 251 24.42 7.74 7.00
CA ASP A 251 25.33 6.94 7.84
C ASP A 251 26.41 6.24 7.00
N ILE A 252 26.01 5.77 5.79
CA ILE A 252 26.93 5.28 4.77
C ILE A 252 26.85 6.21 3.57
N GLU A 253 27.94 6.91 3.28
CA GLU A 253 28.08 7.67 2.06
C GLU A 253 28.70 6.80 0.97
N LEU A 254 27.86 6.33 0.03
CA LEU A 254 28.26 5.40 -1.01
C LEU A 254 27.43 5.60 -2.28
N ASP A 255 28.09 5.66 -3.43
CA ASP A 255 27.41 5.54 -4.72
C ASP A 255 27.10 4.05 -4.98
N ILE A 256 25.82 3.69 -4.97
CA ILE A 256 25.36 2.31 -5.18
C ILE A 256 25.73 1.75 -6.55
N THR A 257 26.09 2.60 -7.53
CA THR A 257 26.51 2.19 -8.87
C THR A 257 28.01 1.85 -8.92
N ALA A 258 28.78 2.18 -7.89
CA ALA A 258 30.19 1.81 -7.83
C ALA A 258 30.38 0.29 -7.93
N ALA A 259 31.48 -0.12 -8.60
CA ALA A 259 31.74 -1.53 -8.85
C ALA A 259 31.83 -2.36 -7.56
N ASP A 260 32.42 -1.78 -6.53
CA ASP A 260 32.66 -2.40 -5.21
C ASP A 260 31.55 -2.13 -4.18
N ALA A 261 30.45 -1.45 -4.56
CA ALA A 261 29.36 -1.14 -3.65
C ALA A 261 28.71 -2.38 -3.02
N PRO A 262 28.41 -3.48 -3.75
CA PRO A 262 27.86 -4.69 -3.17
C PRO A 262 28.79 -5.31 -2.12
N GLU A 263 30.09 -5.42 -2.40
CA GLU A 263 31.09 -5.99 -1.48
C GLU A 263 31.31 -5.10 -0.26
N THR A 264 31.23 -3.78 -0.42
CA THR A 264 31.34 -2.83 0.68
C THR A 264 30.16 -2.98 1.63
N LEU A 265 28.95 -3.11 1.10
CA LEU A 265 27.75 -3.36 1.91
C LEU A 265 27.79 -4.75 2.56
N ALA A 266 28.22 -5.79 1.83
CA ALA A 266 28.35 -7.13 2.41
C ALA A 266 29.34 -7.16 3.58
N ARG A 267 30.44 -6.41 3.52
CA ARG A 267 31.38 -6.27 4.64
C ARG A 267 30.75 -5.51 5.82
N HIS A 268 29.96 -4.47 5.55
CA HIS A 268 29.28 -3.71 6.60
C HIS A 268 28.26 -4.58 7.35
N PHE A 269 27.47 -5.38 6.62
CA PHE A 269 26.42 -6.24 7.16
C PHE A 269 26.86 -7.71 7.37
N LYS A 270 28.17 -7.96 7.57
CA LYS A 270 28.72 -9.33 7.74
C LYS A 270 28.04 -10.14 8.87
N ASP A 271 27.49 -9.48 9.89
CA ASP A 271 26.81 -10.09 11.03
C ASP A 271 25.28 -10.26 10.78
N GLY A 272 24.82 -9.97 9.56
CA GLY A 272 23.45 -10.12 9.10
C GLY A 272 22.60 -8.86 9.25
N LEU A 273 21.54 -8.78 8.45
CA LEU A 273 20.50 -7.73 8.51
C LEU A 273 19.12 -8.35 8.32
N ASP A 274 18.07 -7.59 8.63
CA ASP A 274 16.69 -8.09 8.58
C ASP A 274 15.87 -7.48 7.42
N LEU A 275 16.23 -6.28 6.96
CA LEU A 275 15.45 -5.53 5.98
C LEU A 275 16.35 -4.79 5.00
N ILE A 276 16.04 -4.91 3.71
CA ILE A 276 16.62 -4.09 2.65
C ILE A 276 15.49 -3.28 2.00
N VAL A 277 15.67 -1.94 1.93
CA VAL A 277 14.76 -1.06 1.18
C VAL A 277 15.51 -0.41 0.04
N HIS A 278 15.22 -0.84 -1.19
CA HIS A 278 15.72 -0.23 -2.42
C HIS A 278 14.87 0.98 -2.79
N ASN A 279 15.25 2.16 -2.30
CA ASN A 279 14.55 3.40 -2.58
C ASN A 279 15.36 4.37 -3.45
N ALA A 280 16.69 4.31 -3.46
CA ALA A 280 17.49 5.17 -4.32
C ALA A 280 17.02 5.17 -5.77
N GLY A 281 16.96 6.35 -6.39
CA GLY A 281 16.48 6.42 -7.75
C GLY A 281 16.62 7.83 -8.35
N VAL A 282 16.82 7.85 -9.67
CA VAL A 282 16.98 9.06 -10.48
C VAL A 282 16.05 9.06 -11.67
N THR A 283 15.70 10.26 -12.16
CA THR A 283 15.02 10.46 -13.45
C THR A 283 15.92 11.25 -14.39
N LYS A 284 15.90 10.92 -15.66
CA LYS A 284 16.62 11.65 -16.73
C LYS A 284 15.69 11.81 -17.94
N ASP A 285 14.63 12.61 -17.75
CA ASP A 285 13.51 12.71 -18.67
C ASP A 285 13.92 13.31 -20.03
N ARG A 286 13.56 12.60 -21.09
CA ARG A 286 13.67 13.02 -22.49
C ARG A 286 12.83 12.07 -23.37
N THR A 287 12.28 12.59 -24.46
CA THR A 287 11.64 11.71 -25.46
C THR A 287 12.68 10.79 -26.07
N LEU A 288 12.35 9.51 -26.31
CA LEU A 288 13.29 8.49 -26.75
C LEU A 288 14.08 8.90 -27.99
N ALA A 289 13.42 9.49 -28.98
CA ALA A 289 14.09 9.95 -30.23
C ALA A 289 15.17 11.04 -30.01
N LYS A 290 15.18 11.69 -28.84
CA LYS A 290 16.15 12.73 -28.48
C LYS A 290 16.96 12.37 -27.24
N MET A 291 16.91 11.13 -26.77
CA MET A 291 17.55 10.67 -25.55
C MET A 291 18.95 10.15 -25.88
N PRO A 292 20.02 10.81 -25.43
CA PRO A 292 21.37 10.27 -25.59
C PRO A 292 21.58 9.09 -24.63
N GLU A 293 22.57 8.26 -24.94
CA GLU A 293 22.83 6.99 -24.27
C GLU A 293 23.11 7.13 -22.78
N ASP A 294 23.87 8.16 -22.38
CA ASP A 294 24.15 8.45 -20.96
C ASP A 294 22.90 8.72 -20.15
N ARG A 295 21.89 9.38 -20.74
CA ARG A 295 20.59 9.58 -20.11
C ARG A 295 19.76 8.32 -20.01
N TRP A 296 19.96 7.37 -20.92
CA TRP A 296 19.36 6.05 -20.85
C TRP A 296 20.01 5.21 -19.75
N GLN A 297 21.33 5.15 -19.73
CA GLN A 297 22.08 4.30 -18.81
C GLN A 297 21.92 4.71 -17.36
N SER A 298 21.94 6.00 -17.04
CA SER A 298 21.89 6.46 -15.65
C SER A 298 20.70 5.93 -14.85
N PRO A 299 19.43 5.96 -15.30
CA PRO A 299 18.35 5.30 -14.60
C PRO A 299 18.42 3.77 -14.58
N MET A 300 19.02 3.13 -15.60
CA MET A 300 19.23 1.68 -15.59
C MET A 300 20.18 1.29 -14.46
N GLU A 301 21.34 1.97 -14.37
CA GLU A 301 22.34 1.68 -13.34
C GLU A 301 21.79 1.91 -11.91
N VAL A 302 21.23 3.08 -11.66
CA VAL A 302 20.80 3.45 -10.31
C VAL A 302 19.52 2.74 -9.88
N ASN A 303 18.51 2.69 -10.76
CA ASN A 303 17.17 2.25 -10.36
C ASN A 303 16.95 0.74 -10.48
N LEU A 304 17.79 0.02 -11.23
CA LEU A 304 17.59 -1.40 -11.53
C LEU A 304 18.85 -2.23 -11.27
N ILE A 305 19.95 -1.97 -11.98
CA ILE A 305 21.16 -2.82 -11.92
C ILE A 305 21.79 -2.80 -10.53
N ALA A 306 21.89 -1.63 -9.89
CA ALA A 306 22.42 -1.53 -8.54
C ALA A 306 21.54 -2.27 -7.51
N PRO A 307 20.20 -2.12 -7.48
CA PRO A 307 19.33 -2.97 -6.67
C PRO A 307 19.50 -4.48 -6.88
N GLU A 308 19.64 -4.94 -8.13
CA GLU A 308 19.89 -6.37 -8.43
C GLU A 308 21.21 -6.82 -7.80
N ARG A 309 22.32 -6.14 -8.08
CA ARG A 309 23.65 -6.47 -7.56
C ARG A 309 23.73 -6.44 -6.03
N ILE A 310 23.10 -5.44 -5.40
CA ILE A 310 23.06 -5.33 -3.94
C ILE A 310 22.21 -6.43 -3.34
N THR A 311 21.06 -6.76 -3.96
CA THR A 311 20.22 -7.89 -3.52
C THR A 311 21.00 -9.18 -3.57
N ASP A 312 21.67 -9.49 -4.68
CA ASP A 312 22.47 -10.72 -4.84
C ASP A 312 23.57 -10.83 -3.77
N ALA A 313 24.26 -9.72 -3.47
CA ALA A 313 25.32 -9.70 -2.47
C ALA A 313 24.81 -9.81 -1.01
N LEU A 314 23.66 -9.22 -0.70
CA LEU A 314 23.12 -9.18 0.65
C LEU A 314 22.12 -10.30 0.96
N LEU A 315 21.54 -10.98 -0.04
CA LEU A 315 20.58 -12.06 0.17
C LEU A 315 21.13 -13.19 1.06
N PRO A 316 22.41 -13.64 0.95
CA PRO A 316 22.99 -14.62 1.85
C PRO A 316 23.10 -14.14 3.32
N LEU A 317 23.18 -12.82 3.51
CA LEU A 317 23.33 -12.15 4.80
C LEU A 317 21.99 -11.75 5.42
N LEU A 318 20.89 -11.80 4.67
CA LEU A 318 19.57 -11.63 5.24
C LEU A 318 19.28 -12.75 6.24
N ARG A 319 18.85 -12.36 7.44
CA ARG A 319 18.42 -13.30 8.48
C ARG A 319 17.14 -14.02 8.07
N GLU A 320 16.78 -15.06 8.81
CA GLU A 320 15.47 -15.70 8.66
C GLU A 320 14.34 -14.66 8.80
N ASP A 321 13.27 -14.86 8.04
CA ASP A 321 12.16 -13.91 7.98
C ASP A 321 12.58 -12.50 7.55
N GLY A 322 13.64 -12.39 6.75
CA GLY A 322 14.10 -11.14 6.18
C GLY A 322 13.10 -10.53 5.19
N ARG A 323 13.22 -9.24 4.94
CA ARG A 323 12.32 -8.51 4.05
C ARG A 323 13.13 -7.73 3.02
N ILE A 324 12.68 -7.76 1.76
CA ILE A 324 13.17 -6.89 0.71
C ILE A 324 12.00 -6.05 0.22
N VAL A 325 12.12 -4.73 0.24
CA VAL A 325 11.08 -3.84 -0.27
C VAL A 325 11.68 -2.89 -1.30
N CYS A 326 11.10 -2.89 -2.49
CA CYS A 326 11.59 -2.09 -3.61
C CYS A 326 10.65 -0.92 -3.91
N VAL A 327 11.21 0.23 -4.27
CA VAL A 327 10.45 1.38 -4.74
C VAL A 327 10.46 1.41 -6.28
N SER A 328 9.36 0.95 -6.86
CA SER A 328 9.05 1.08 -8.28
C SER A 328 8.43 2.46 -8.57
N SER A 329 7.51 2.57 -9.49
CA SER A 329 6.76 3.78 -9.84
C SER A 329 5.50 3.43 -10.63
N MET A 330 4.50 4.28 -10.56
CA MET A 330 3.39 4.23 -11.53
C MET A 330 3.87 4.32 -12.99
N SER A 331 4.95 5.03 -13.26
CA SER A 331 5.55 5.07 -14.60
C SER A 331 6.03 3.71 -15.09
N GLY A 332 6.45 2.81 -14.18
CA GLY A 332 6.80 1.42 -14.51
C GLY A 332 5.58 0.57 -14.89
N ILE A 333 4.39 0.93 -14.41
CA ILE A 333 3.14 0.20 -14.68
C ILE A 333 2.42 0.74 -15.92
N ALA A 334 2.24 2.07 -15.99
CA ALA A 334 1.41 2.72 -16.99
C ALA A 334 2.22 3.36 -18.14
N GLY A 335 3.54 3.46 -18.00
CA GLY A 335 4.37 4.30 -18.86
C GLY A 335 4.15 5.79 -18.58
N ASN A 336 5.08 6.62 -19.07
CA ASN A 336 4.93 8.07 -19.04
C ASN A 336 5.72 8.69 -20.20
N ALA A 337 5.11 9.61 -20.94
CA ALA A 337 5.76 10.27 -22.07
C ALA A 337 7.03 11.03 -21.63
N GLY A 338 8.14 10.81 -22.34
CA GLY A 338 9.43 11.40 -21.99
C GLY A 338 10.20 10.68 -20.87
N GLN A 339 9.69 9.56 -20.37
CA GLN A 339 10.30 8.76 -19.30
C GLN A 339 10.55 7.30 -19.71
N THR A 340 10.83 7.04 -20.98
CA THR A 340 11.01 5.66 -21.48
C THR A 340 12.08 4.91 -20.68
N ASN A 341 13.24 5.54 -20.42
CA ASN A 341 14.32 5.00 -19.60
C ASN A 341 13.87 4.75 -18.15
N TYR A 342 13.28 5.74 -17.52
CA TYR A 342 12.79 5.64 -16.13
C TYR A 342 11.69 4.58 -16.00
N ALA A 343 10.71 4.59 -16.91
CA ALA A 343 9.63 3.60 -16.94
C ALA A 343 10.18 2.18 -17.12
N THR A 344 11.16 1.99 -18.00
CA THR A 344 11.83 0.70 -18.20
C THR A 344 12.52 0.22 -16.93
N SER A 345 13.32 1.09 -16.27
CA SER A 345 14.01 0.73 -15.03
C SER A 345 13.03 0.39 -13.90
N LYS A 346 11.92 1.13 -13.77
CA LYS A 346 10.93 0.89 -12.71
C LYS A 346 10.00 -0.29 -13.00
N ALA A 347 9.78 -0.64 -14.27
CA ALA A 347 9.17 -1.91 -14.67
C ALA A 347 10.10 -3.09 -14.38
N GLY A 348 11.42 -2.93 -14.59
CA GLY A 348 12.44 -3.92 -14.21
C GLY A 348 12.38 -4.26 -12.72
N ILE A 349 12.17 -3.29 -11.84
CA ILE A 349 11.96 -3.53 -10.39
C ILE A 349 10.72 -4.41 -10.13
N ILE A 350 9.63 -4.23 -10.90
CA ILE A 350 8.47 -5.12 -10.81
C ILE A 350 8.87 -6.54 -11.22
N GLY A 351 9.61 -6.68 -12.33
CA GLY A 351 10.15 -7.95 -12.79
C GLY A 351 11.07 -8.61 -11.76
N LEU A 352 11.93 -7.84 -11.07
CA LEU A 352 12.76 -8.35 -9.98
C LEU A 352 11.90 -8.98 -8.86
N VAL A 353 10.85 -8.29 -8.45
CA VAL A 353 9.90 -8.81 -7.42
C VAL A 353 9.24 -10.09 -7.90
N GLU A 354 8.66 -10.08 -9.10
CA GLU A 354 7.91 -11.23 -9.65
C GLU A 354 8.81 -12.46 -9.88
N THR A 355 10.06 -12.24 -10.28
CA THR A 355 11.00 -13.35 -10.57
C THR A 355 11.68 -13.88 -9.32
N LEU A 356 11.90 -13.05 -8.30
CA LEU A 356 12.62 -13.44 -7.10
C LEU A 356 11.67 -14.01 -6.02
N ALA A 357 10.46 -13.45 -5.87
CA ALA A 357 9.52 -13.87 -4.83
C ALA A 357 9.27 -15.39 -4.74
N PRO A 358 9.07 -16.13 -5.85
CA PRO A 358 8.85 -17.58 -5.78
C PRO A 358 10.11 -18.41 -5.48
N LYS A 359 11.30 -17.79 -5.49
CA LYS A 359 12.59 -18.45 -5.27
C LYS A 359 13.17 -18.22 -3.89
N LEU A 360 12.59 -17.28 -3.14
CA LEU A 360 13.08 -16.95 -1.79
C LEU A 360 12.71 -18.04 -0.80
N GLU A 361 13.69 -18.39 0.02
CA GLU A 361 13.59 -19.38 1.10
C GLU A 361 13.73 -18.71 2.47
N ARG A 362 13.79 -19.47 3.55
CA ARG A 362 14.01 -19.01 4.93
C ARG A 362 12.96 -18.00 5.42
N GLY A 363 11.74 -17.99 4.85
CA GLY A 363 10.68 -17.02 5.20
C GLY A 363 10.95 -15.59 4.71
N ILE A 364 11.96 -15.40 3.84
CA ILE A 364 12.27 -14.11 3.23
C ILE A 364 11.18 -13.76 2.22
N THR A 365 10.75 -12.49 2.22
CA THR A 365 9.78 -11.97 1.22
C THR A 365 10.33 -10.77 0.48
N ILE A 366 9.87 -10.58 -0.75
CA ILE A 366 10.14 -9.40 -1.56
C ILE A 366 8.84 -8.80 -2.08
N ASN A 367 8.68 -7.48 -1.92
CA ASN A 367 7.51 -6.75 -2.41
C ASN A 367 7.95 -5.40 -2.97
N ALA A 368 7.08 -4.75 -3.74
CA ALA A 368 7.32 -3.39 -4.20
C ALA A 368 6.17 -2.44 -3.90
N VAL A 369 6.51 -1.19 -3.66
CA VAL A 369 5.59 -0.07 -3.74
C VAL A 369 5.76 0.64 -5.07
N ALA A 370 4.66 1.12 -5.67
CA ALA A 370 4.68 1.92 -6.89
C ALA A 370 4.03 3.29 -6.62
N PRO A 371 4.81 4.29 -6.15
CA PRO A 371 4.30 5.61 -5.87
C PRO A 371 3.73 6.29 -7.12
N GLY A 372 2.63 7.02 -6.93
CA GLY A 372 2.12 7.96 -7.90
C GLY A 372 2.72 9.36 -7.73
N PHE A 373 1.87 10.39 -7.80
CA PHE A 373 2.32 11.76 -7.52
C PHE A 373 2.48 11.96 -6.01
N ILE A 374 3.72 12.05 -5.55
CA ILE A 374 4.10 12.29 -4.13
C ILE A 374 4.74 13.67 -3.98
N GLU A 375 4.31 14.44 -2.99
CA GLU A 375 4.83 15.77 -2.69
C GLU A 375 6.25 15.69 -2.13
N THR A 376 7.24 15.93 -2.98
CA THR A 376 8.68 15.94 -2.66
C THR A 376 9.35 17.16 -3.24
N GLN A 377 10.63 17.38 -2.93
CA GLN A 377 11.43 18.43 -3.61
C GLN A 377 11.49 18.22 -5.13
N MET A 378 11.56 16.97 -5.58
CA MET A 378 11.57 16.61 -7.00
C MET A 378 10.28 17.06 -7.70
N THR A 379 9.10 16.76 -7.14
CA THR A 379 7.83 17.18 -7.72
C THR A 379 7.55 18.68 -7.57
N ALA A 380 8.17 19.34 -6.59
CA ALA A 380 8.07 20.78 -6.39
C ALA A 380 8.73 21.59 -7.53
N SER A 381 9.74 21.03 -8.20
CA SER A 381 10.41 21.66 -9.36
C SER A 381 9.63 21.55 -10.67
N MET A 382 8.54 20.75 -10.72
CA MET A 382 7.71 20.58 -11.90
C MET A 382 6.93 21.87 -12.23
N PRO A 383 6.66 22.17 -13.53
CA PRO A 383 5.75 23.23 -13.92
C PRO A 383 4.39 23.13 -13.23
N ILE A 384 3.81 24.26 -12.87
CA ILE A 384 2.58 24.33 -12.06
C ILE A 384 1.44 23.49 -12.66
N GLY A 385 1.21 23.58 -14.00
CA GLY A 385 0.16 22.83 -14.67
C GLY A 385 0.34 21.32 -14.57
N VAL A 386 1.57 20.81 -14.75
CA VAL A 386 1.90 19.38 -14.64
C VAL A 386 1.72 18.91 -13.19
N ARG A 387 2.16 19.71 -12.23
CA ARG A 387 2.03 19.41 -10.81
C ARG A 387 0.57 19.35 -10.36
N GLU A 388 -0.26 20.32 -10.75
CA GLU A 388 -1.69 20.31 -10.43
C GLU A 388 -2.43 19.14 -11.12
N ALA A 389 -2.09 18.81 -12.36
CA ALA A 389 -2.60 17.61 -13.02
C ALA A 389 -2.24 16.35 -12.23
N GLY A 390 -0.95 16.17 -11.87
CA GLY A 390 -0.51 15.04 -11.06
C GLY A 390 -1.25 14.91 -9.73
N ARG A 391 -1.49 16.03 -9.03
CA ARG A 391 -2.27 16.07 -7.80
C ARG A 391 -3.72 15.63 -7.97
N ARG A 392 -4.36 15.94 -9.10
CA ARG A 392 -5.82 15.77 -9.28
C ARG A 392 -6.21 14.52 -10.06
N MET A 393 -5.28 13.89 -10.76
CA MET A 393 -5.54 12.70 -11.57
C MET A 393 -5.58 11.41 -10.76
N ASN A 394 -6.25 11.44 -9.60
CA ASN A 394 -6.51 10.27 -8.76
C ASN A 394 -7.86 10.43 -8.03
N SER A 395 -8.40 9.33 -7.50
CA SER A 395 -9.71 9.30 -6.84
C SER A 395 -9.76 10.16 -5.57
N LEU A 396 -8.63 10.37 -4.89
CA LEU A 396 -8.52 11.20 -3.70
C LEU A 396 -8.30 12.69 -4.02
N ARG A 397 -8.04 13.02 -5.31
CA ARG A 397 -7.91 14.37 -5.86
C ARG A 397 -6.85 15.24 -5.18
N GLN A 398 -5.77 14.63 -4.72
CA GLN A 398 -4.63 15.30 -4.08
C GLN A 398 -3.34 14.51 -4.27
N GLY A 399 -2.19 15.12 -4.00
CA GLY A 399 -0.91 14.44 -3.94
C GLY A 399 -0.79 13.59 -2.68
N GLY A 400 -0.06 12.49 -2.77
CA GLY A 400 0.39 11.72 -1.62
C GLY A 400 1.55 12.42 -0.91
N LEU A 401 1.84 11.99 0.30
CA LEU A 401 2.98 12.44 1.07
C LEU A 401 4.04 11.34 1.15
N PRO A 402 5.32 11.67 1.37
CA PRO A 402 6.37 10.66 1.60
C PRO A 402 5.99 9.62 2.65
N VAL A 403 5.31 10.03 3.72
CA VAL A 403 4.83 9.13 4.77
C VAL A 403 3.83 8.08 4.27
N ASP A 404 3.02 8.37 3.26
CA ASP A 404 2.07 7.39 2.70
C ASP A 404 2.82 6.20 2.04
N VAL A 405 3.98 6.49 1.42
CA VAL A 405 4.86 5.47 0.86
C VAL A 405 5.57 4.70 1.97
N ALA A 406 6.10 5.43 2.96
CA ALA A 406 6.83 4.87 4.08
C ALA A 406 5.97 3.91 4.93
N GLU A 407 4.72 4.26 5.22
CA GLU A 407 3.77 3.40 5.95
C GLU A 407 3.46 2.10 5.20
N THR A 408 3.36 2.17 3.87
CA THR A 408 3.14 0.96 3.04
C THR A 408 4.38 0.06 3.05
N ILE A 409 5.58 0.65 3.04
CA ILE A 409 6.85 -0.08 3.18
C ILE A 409 6.97 -0.71 4.57
N ALA A 410 6.63 0.02 5.63
CA ALA A 410 6.66 -0.50 7.00
C ALA A 410 5.71 -1.69 7.20
N TRP A 411 4.54 -1.68 6.54
CA TRP A 411 3.65 -2.84 6.52
C TRP A 411 4.30 -4.05 5.84
N PHE A 412 4.93 -3.89 4.66
CA PHE A 412 5.68 -4.97 4.02
C PHE A 412 6.87 -5.45 4.84
N ALA A 413 7.54 -4.54 5.55
CA ALA A 413 8.70 -4.82 6.39
C ALA A 413 8.32 -5.59 7.67
N SER A 414 7.06 -5.55 8.10
CA SER A 414 6.61 -6.22 9.32
C SER A 414 6.83 -7.72 9.26
N PRO A 415 7.36 -8.35 10.31
CA PRO A 415 7.40 -9.82 10.41
C PRO A 415 6.00 -10.46 10.25
N ALA A 416 4.95 -9.80 10.74
CA ALA A 416 3.57 -10.27 10.61
C ALA A 416 3.04 -10.28 9.17
N SER A 417 3.79 -9.72 8.20
CA SER A 417 3.45 -9.77 6.77
C SER A 417 4.08 -10.97 6.04
N ALA A 418 4.32 -12.08 6.74
CA ALA A 418 4.97 -13.27 6.21
C ALA A 418 4.23 -13.89 5.00
N GLY A 419 2.90 -13.82 4.98
CA GLY A 419 2.08 -14.26 3.84
C GLY A 419 2.02 -13.27 2.67
N VAL A 420 2.63 -12.07 2.80
CA VAL A 420 2.61 -11.03 1.76
C VAL A 420 3.93 -11.09 1.00
N ASN A 421 3.95 -11.78 -0.14
CA ASN A 421 5.14 -11.96 -0.97
C ASN A 421 4.80 -11.77 -2.45
N GLY A 422 5.68 -11.11 -3.20
CA GLY A 422 5.51 -10.88 -4.64
C GLY A 422 4.48 -9.81 -4.99
N ASN A 423 4.05 -8.98 -4.05
CA ASN A 423 3.06 -7.94 -4.30
C ASN A 423 3.69 -6.64 -4.81
N VAL A 424 2.97 -5.99 -5.72
CA VAL A 424 3.27 -4.63 -6.19
C VAL A 424 2.08 -3.73 -5.88
N VAL A 425 2.21 -2.88 -4.86
CA VAL A 425 1.12 -2.03 -4.39
C VAL A 425 1.35 -0.58 -4.78
N ARG A 426 0.39 0.01 -5.48
CA ARG A 426 0.43 1.42 -5.87
C ARG A 426 0.03 2.32 -4.71
N VAL A 427 0.90 3.25 -4.37
CA VAL A 427 0.64 4.32 -3.40
C VAL A 427 0.36 5.59 -4.18
N CYS A 428 -0.85 5.68 -4.74
CA CYS A 428 -1.18 6.66 -5.78
C CYS A 428 -2.56 7.32 -5.63
N GLY A 429 -3.28 7.07 -4.53
CA GLY A 429 -4.64 7.56 -4.34
C GLY A 429 -5.63 7.05 -5.40
N GLN A 430 -5.36 5.89 -5.99
CA GLN A 430 -6.04 5.33 -7.15
C GLN A 430 -5.98 6.29 -8.35
N SER A 431 -4.77 6.46 -8.89
CA SER A 431 -4.57 7.23 -10.12
C SER A 431 -5.49 6.75 -11.25
N LEU A 432 -5.92 7.68 -12.08
CA LEU A 432 -6.73 7.40 -13.27
C LEU A 432 -5.94 6.68 -14.37
N LEU A 433 -4.61 6.76 -14.34
CA LEU A 433 -3.71 6.10 -15.27
C LEU A 433 -3.28 4.73 -14.73
N GLY A 434 -3.26 3.74 -15.62
CA GLY A 434 -2.87 2.37 -15.32
C GLY A 434 -3.94 1.58 -14.55
N ALA A 435 -3.84 0.27 -14.64
CA ALA A 435 -4.78 -0.65 -13.98
C ALA A 435 -4.37 -0.95 -12.54
#